data_3d68879e5cf8908dd81270c4cfa524b5
#
_entry.id   3d68879e5cf8908dd81270c4cfa524b5
#
_cell.length_a   1.000
_cell.length_b   1.000
_cell.length_c   1.000
_cell.angle_alpha   90.00
_cell.angle_beta   90.00
_cell.angle_gamma   90.00
#
_symmetry.space_group_name_H-M   'P 1'
#
loop_
_entity.id
_entity.type
_entity.pdbx_description
1 polymer ?
#
loop_
_entity_poly.entity_id
_entity_poly.type
_entity_poly.pdbx_seq_one_letter_code
_entity_poly.pdbx_strand_id
1 'polypeptide(L)'
;MKDLTALATQYTAAWCSQNAARVAGHAAEHGSLTINGGTPAVGRAAIAESAQSFMTAFPDLVVTMDSLSVHDDKTIYAWTLTGTHTGPGGTGRCIRISGHEEWTFDTDGLIVHSLGFFDAADYQRQLHS
;
A
#
# COMPACT_ATOMS: atom_id res chain seq x y z
N MET A 1 14.83 -5.18 -19.24
CA MET A 1 13.60 -4.39 -19.00
C MET A 1 12.83 -4.99 -17.84
N LYS A 2 12.36 -4.15 -16.95
CA LYS A 2 11.64 -4.59 -15.77
C LYS A 2 10.22 -5.04 -16.13
N ASP A 3 9.83 -6.21 -15.62
CA ASP A 3 8.45 -6.66 -15.76
C ASP A 3 7.61 -6.04 -14.64
N LEU A 4 6.89 -4.96 -14.96
CA LEU A 4 6.08 -4.24 -13.98
C LEU A 4 4.91 -5.08 -13.46
N THR A 5 4.36 -5.95 -14.30
CA THR A 5 3.27 -6.84 -13.88
C THR A 5 3.76 -7.82 -12.82
N ALA A 6 4.93 -8.42 -13.02
CA ALA A 6 5.53 -9.33 -12.04
C ALA A 6 5.83 -8.59 -10.73
N LEU A 7 6.39 -7.38 -10.82
CA LEU A 7 6.68 -6.57 -9.63
C LEU A 7 5.40 -6.23 -8.86
N ALA A 8 4.37 -5.78 -9.57
CA ALA A 8 3.09 -5.41 -8.94
C ALA A 8 2.42 -6.63 -8.31
N THR A 9 2.52 -7.80 -8.94
CA THR A 9 2.00 -9.06 -8.38
C THR A 9 2.72 -9.42 -7.09
N GLN A 10 4.05 -9.29 -7.07
CA GLN A 10 4.86 -9.55 -5.88
C GLN A 10 4.56 -8.55 -4.76
N TYR A 11 4.37 -7.29 -5.11
CA TYR A 11 4.02 -6.23 -4.16
C TYR A 11 2.67 -6.53 -3.51
N THR A 12 1.68 -6.93 -4.31
CA THR A 12 0.36 -7.32 -3.83
C THR A 12 0.46 -8.52 -2.87
N ALA A 13 1.24 -9.54 -3.26
CA ALA A 13 1.47 -10.71 -2.42
C ALA A 13 2.15 -10.33 -1.09
N ALA A 14 3.07 -9.36 -1.12
CA ALA A 14 3.74 -8.89 0.09
C ALA A 14 2.73 -8.30 1.09
N TRP A 15 1.78 -7.50 0.62
CA TRP A 15 0.71 -6.98 1.47
C TRP A 15 -0.15 -8.10 2.06
N CYS A 16 -0.52 -9.09 1.25
CA CYS A 16 -1.34 -10.21 1.70
C CYS A 16 -0.59 -11.15 2.66
N SER A 17 0.75 -11.12 2.64
CA SER A 17 1.57 -12.00 3.47
C SER A 17 1.59 -11.61 4.94
N GLN A 18 1.10 -10.43 5.30
CA GLN A 18 1.20 -9.86 6.66
C GLN A 18 2.65 -9.61 7.07
N ASN A 19 3.55 -9.43 6.11
CA ASN A 19 4.96 -9.17 6.36
C ASN A 19 5.32 -7.78 5.82
N ALA A 20 5.33 -6.79 6.72
CA ALA A 20 5.57 -5.39 6.34
C ALA A 20 6.97 -5.18 5.74
N ALA A 21 7.96 -5.94 6.17
CA ALA A 21 9.31 -5.85 5.62
C ALA A 21 9.34 -6.23 4.14
N ARG A 22 8.49 -7.18 3.72
CA ARG A 22 8.40 -7.57 2.30
C ARG A 22 7.81 -6.44 1.46
N VAL A 23 6.83 -5.70 2.00
CA VAL A 23 6.29 -4.52 1.34
C VAL A 23 7.39 -3.48 1.17
N ALA A 24 8.08 -3.14 2.26
CA ALA A 24 9.16 -2.14 2.26
C ALA A 24 10.33 -2.55 1.37
N GLY A 25 10.56 -3.85 1.19
CA GLY A 25 11.63 -4.37 0.33
C GLY A 25 11.50 -3.97 -1.14
N HIS A 26 10.32 -3.56 -1.58
CA HIS A 26 10.11 -3.05 -2.94
C HIS A 26 10.50 -1.58 -3.08
N ALA A 27 10.77 -0.88 -1.98
CA ALA A 27 11.18 0.52 -2.00
C ALA A 27 12.70 0.64 -2.03
N ALA A 28 13.18 1.73 -2.64
CA ALA A 28 14.59 2.11 -2.57
C ALA A 28 14.97 2.40 -1.11
N GLU A 29 16.26 2.36 -0.78
CA GLU A 29 16.74 2.55 0.59
C GLU A 29 16.21 3.85 1.21
N HIS A 30 16.17 4.91 0.41
CA HIS A 30 15.67 6.23 0.84
C HIS A 30 14.34 6.57 0.16
N GLY A 31 13.60 5.57 -0.27
CA GLY A 31 12.30 5.76 -0.89
C GLY A 31 11.27 6.31 0.10
N SER A 32 10.17 6.80 -0.43
CA SER A 32 9.10 7.37 0.40
C SER A 32 7.73 6.83 0.00
N LEU A 33 6.84 6.78 0.98
CA LEU A 33 5.42 6.49 0.80
C LEU A 33 4.64 7.62 1.44
N THR A 34 3.81 8.29 0.66
CA THR A 34 2.93 9.35 1.15
C THR A 34 1.48 8.93 0.91
N ILE A 35 0.66 8.95 1.94
CA ILE A 35 -0.74 8.55 1.86
C ILE A 35 -1.62 9.79 1.98
N ASN A 36 -2.48 10.00 0.96
CA ASN A 36 -3.47 11.08 0.92
C ASN A 36 -2.86 12.47 1.20
N GLY A 37 -1.64 12.71 0.69
CA GLY A 37 -0.97 14.00 0.86
C GLY A 37 -0.49 14.28 2.28
N GLY A 38 -0.43 13.27 3.12
CA GLY A 38 0.04 13.41 4.49
C GLY A 38 1.56 13.47 4.60
N THR A 39 2.08 13.21 5.80
CA THR A 39 3.52 13.20 6.05
C THR A 39 4.16 11.99 5.39
N PRO A 40 5.20 12.18 4.56
CA PRO A 40 5.88 11.04 3.93
C PRO A 40 6.55 10.11 4.95
N ALA A 41 6.38 8.81 4.75
CA ALA A 41 7.19 7.80 5.42
C ALA A 41 8.45 7.63 4.59
N VAL A 42 9.59 8.06 5.11
CA VAL A 42 10.86 8.07 4.38
C VAL A 42 11.77 6.96 4.89
N GLY A 43 12.24 6.13 3.96
CA GLY A 43 13.10 4.99 4.26
C GLY A 43 12.32 3.72 4.51
N ARG A 44 12.97 2.57 4.32
CA ARG A 44 12.32 1.27 4.43
C ARG A 44 11.70 1.01 5.81
N ALA A 45 12.38 1.44 6.88
CA ALA A 45 11.84 1.23 8.22
C ALA A 45 10.52 1.97 8.43
N ALA A 46 10.44 3.23 7.99
CA ALA A 46 9.21 4.02 8.11
C ALA A 46 8.10 3.47 7.22
N ILE A 47 8.44 3.01 6.02
CA ILE A 47 7.48 2.38 5.10
C ILE A 47 6.94 1.09 5.72
N ALA A 48 7.82 0.27 6.32
CA ALA A 48 7.39 -0.95 6.99
C ALA A 48 6.47 -0.65 8.16
N GLU A 49 6.74 0.40 8.94
CA GLU A 49 5.85 0.82 10.03
C GLU A 49 4.46 1.20 9.51
N SER A 50 4.42 1.94 8.39
CA SER A 50 3.15 2.33 7.77
C SER A 50 2.36 1.10 7.32
N ALA A 51 3.01 0.15 6.64
CA ALA A 51 2.37 -1.09 6.22
C ALA A 51 1.92 -1.90 7.42
N GLN A 52 2.74 -2.00 8.46
CA GLN A 52 2.43 -2.75 9.67
C GLN A 52 1.20 -2.20 10.38
N SER A 53 0.99 -0.88 10.35
CA SER A 53 -0.19 -0.30 10.99
C SER A 53 -1.49 -0.82 10.39
N PHE A 54 -1.54 -1.01 9.07
CA PHE A 54 -2.70 -1.61 8.41
C PHE A 54 -2.81 -3.10 8.72
N MET A 55 -1.70 -3.81 8.70
CA MET A 55 -1.68 -5.25 8.98
C MET A 55 -2.11 -5.57 10.41
N THR A 56 -1.71 -4.73 11.36
CA THR A 56 -2.10 -4.88 12.76
C THR A 56 -3.57 -4.57 12.95
N ALA A 57 -4.07 -3.52 12.30
CA ALA A 57 -5.49 -3.15 12.37
C ALA A 57 -6.39 -4.19 11.71
N PHE A 58 -5.92 -4.81 10.62
CA PHE A 58 -6.67 -5.77 9.82
C PHE A 58 -5.88 -7.07 9.68
N PRO A 59 -5.91 -7.97 10.70
CA PRO A 59 -5.12 -9.20 10.64
C PRO A 59 -5.49 -10.14 9.48
N ASP A 60 -6.69 -9.97 8.90
CA ASP A 60 -7.17 -10.72 7.75
C ASP A 60 -7.08 -9.93 6.43
N LEU A 61 -6.27 -8.87 6.41
CA LEU A 61 -6.14 -7.97 5.27
C LEU A 61 -5.83 -8.72 3.98
N VAL A 62 -6.56 -8.38 2.92
CA VAL A 62 -6.31 -8.86 1.56
C VAL A 62 -6.29 -7.64 0.64
N VAL A 63 -5.24 -7.55 -0.17
CA VAL A 63 -5.12 -6.55 -1.23
C VAL A 63 -5.23 -7.25 -2.57
N THR A 64 -6.03 -6.68 -3.46
CA THR A 64 -6.17 -7.16 -4.83
C THR A 64 -5.70 -6.06 -5.78
N MET A 65 -4.90 -6.42 -6.76
CA MET A 65 -4.52 -5.49 -7.82
C MET A 65 -5.65 -5.40 -8.83
N ASP A 66 -6.25 -4.21 -8.96
CA ASP A 66 -7.37 -4.00 -9.89
C ASP A 66 -6.88 -3.65 -11.29
N SER A 67 -5.83 -2.84 -11.39
CA SER A 67 -5.25 -2.47 -12.68
C SER A 67 -3.83 -1.95 -12.49
N LEU A 68 -3.10 -1.93 -13.59
CA LEU A 68 -1.73 -1.41 -13.64
C LEU A 68 -1.56 -0.69 -14.96
N SER A 69 -1.16 0.56 -14.92
CA SER A 69 -0.96 1.35 -16.13
C SER A 69 0.27 2.25 -15.99
N VAL A 70 0.85 2.62 -17.12
CA VAL A 70 2.02 3.50 -17.15
C VAL A 70 1.63 4.78 -17.88
N HIS A 71 1.88 5.92 -17.23
CA HIS A 71 1.60 7.25 -17.75
C HIS A 71 2.86 8.10 -17.61
N ASP A 72 3.52 8.37 -18.74
CA ASP A 72 4.81 9.07 -18.77
C ASP A 72 5.84 8.32 -17.93
N ASP A 73 6.36 8.93 -16.87
CA ASP A 73 7.34 8.32 -15.98
C ASP A 73 6.72 7.72 -14.72
N LYS A 74 5.39 7.66 -14.63
CA LYS A 74 4.68 7.14 -13.46
C LYS A 74 3.95 5.86 -13.77
N THR A 75 3.97 4.94 -12.82
CA THR A 75 3.18 3.72 -12.88
C THR A 75 2.03 3.85 -11.89
N ILE A 76 0.80 3.65 -12.37
CA ILE A 76 -0.40 3.72 -11.55
C ILE A 76 -0.84 2.31 -11.19
N TYR A 77 -0.81 2.02 -9.90
CA TYR A 77 -1.19 0.74 -9.33
C TYR A 77 -2.52 0.91 -8.61
N ALA A 78 -3.59 0.42 -9.20
CA ALA A 78 -4.92 0.48 -8.59
C ALA A 78 -5.19 -0.78 -7.77
N TRP A 79 -5.75 -0.60 -6.58
CA TRP A 79 -5.92 -1.69 -5.62
C TRP A 79 -7.25 -1.60 -4.89
N THR A 80 -7.69 -2.75 -4.36
CA THR A 80 -8.80 -2.84 -3.40
C THR A 80 -8.29 -3.59 -2.17
N LEU A 81 -8.57 -3.05 -1.01
CA LEU A 81 -8.20 -3.64 0.27
C LEU A 81 -9.46 -4.00 1.03
N THR A 82 -9.52 -5.25 1.49
CA THR A 82 -10.59 -5.73 2.37
C THR A 82 -9.99 -6.24 3.67
N GLY A 83 -10.75 -6.15 4.75
CA GLY A 83 -10.33 -6.67 6.03
C GLY A 83 -11.35 -6.41 7.10
N THR A 84 -11.11 -7.00 8.27
CA THR A 84 -11.95 -6.83 9.46
C THR A 84 -11.10 -6.13 10.53
N HIS A 85 -11.63 -5.02 11.06
CA HIS A 85 -10.93 -4.17 12.02
C HIS A 85 -10.93 -4.82 13.41
N THR A 86 -10.14 -5.87 13.59
CA THR A 86 -10.08 -6.66 14.82
C THR A 86 -8.76 -6.53 15.58
N GLY A 87 -7.84 -5.69 15.11
CA GLY A 87 -6.62 -5.39 15.85
C GLY A 87 -6.91 -4.61 17.12
N PRO A 88 -5.87 -4.28 17.92
CA PRO A 88 -6.05 -3.56 19.19
C PRO A 88 -6.82 -2.25 18.99
N GLY A 89 -7.87 -2.06 19.77
CA GLY A 89 -8.76 -0.90 19.64
C GLY A 89 -9.69 -0.95 18.45
N GLY A 90 -9.79 -2.10 17.77
CA GLY A 90 -10.60 -2.25 16.56
C GLY A 90 -12.10 -2.20 16.82
N THR A 91 -12.84 -1.80 15.78
CA THR A 91 -14.30 -1.67 15.83
C THR A 91 -15.03 -2.96 15.49
N GLY A 92 -14.33 -3.98 14.99
CA GLY A 92 -14.92 -5.23 14.50
C GLY A 92 -15.61 -5.12 13.15
N ARG A 93 -15.51 -3.96 12.50
CA ARG A 93 -16.16 -3.72 11.21
C ARG A 93 -15.37 -4.28 10.05
N CYS A 94 -16.07 -4.81 9.04
CA CYS A 94 -15.46 -5.17 7.77
C CYS A 94 -15.35 -3.92 6.92
N ILE A 95 -14.21 -3.75 6.25
CA ILE A 95 -14.02 -2.64 5.33
C ILE A 95 -13.72 -3.15 3.93
N ARG A 96 -14.05 -2.31 2.94
CA ARG A 96 -13.62 -2.49 1.56
C ARG A 96 -13.34 -1.11 1.00
N ILE A 97 -12.08 -0.83 0.73
CA ILE A 97 -11.67 0.45 0.15
C ILE A 97 -10.86 0.19 -1.11
N SER A 98 -11.02 1.06 -2.09
CA SER A 98 -10.25 1.04 -3.32
C SER A 98 -9.50 2.34 -3.47
N GLY A 99 -8.33 2.26 -4.05
CA GLY A 99 -7.49 3.41 -4.27
C GLY A 99 -6.42 3.11 -5.30
N HIS A 100 -5.39 3.94 -5.31
CA HIS A 100 -4.26 3.71 -6.19
C HIS A 100 -2.98 4.26 -5.57
N GLU A 101 -1.85 3.75 -6.05
CA GLU A 101 -0.52 4.30 -5.77
C GLU A 101 0.09 4.75 -7.09
N GLU A 102 0.78 5.88 -7.06
CA GLU A 102 1.57 6.39 -8.18
C GLU A 102 3.03 6.14 -7.85
N TRP A 103 3.68 5.29 -8.63
CA TRP A 103 5.05 4.87 -8.38
C TRP A 103 6.03 5.56 -9.33
N THR A 104 7.17 5.98 -8.78
CA THR A 104 8.35 6.39 -9.54
C THR A 104 9.49 5.45 -9.17
N PHE A 105 10.21 4.93 -10.16
CA PHE A 105 11.27 3.94 -9.95
C PHE A 105 12.65 4.53 -10.14
N ASP A 106 13.65 3.94 -9.45
CA ASP A 106 15.04 4.23 -9.73
C ASP A 106 15.59 3.31 -10.83
N THR A 107 16.89 3.41 -11.11
CA THR A 107 17.53 2.60 -12.16
C THR A 107 17.59 1.13 -11.81
N ASP A 108 17.48 0.78 -10.53
CA ASP A 108 17.47 -0.61 -10.06
C ASP A 108 16.07 -1.22 -10.08
N GLY A 109 15.05 -0.42 -10.42
CA GLY A 109 13.68 -0.87 -10.46
C GLY A 109 13.00 -0.90 -9.09
N LEU A 110 13.55 -0.18 -8.12
CA LEU A 110 12.95 -0.02 -6.80
C LEU A 110 12.10 1.25 -6.77
N ILE A 111 11.06 1.24 -5.94
CA ILE A 111 10.15 2.37 -5.82
C ILE A 111 10.84 3.49 -5.03
N VAL A 112 11.07 4.62 -5.69
CA VAL A 112 11.67 5.81 -5.06
C VAL A 112 10.60 6.61 -4.35
N HIS A 113 9.45 6.81 -5.00
CA HIS A 113 8.31 7.52 -4.42
C HIS A 113 7.05 6.77 -4.72
N SER A 114 6.21 6.60 -3.71
CA SER A 114 4.86 6.11 -3.86
C SER A 114 3.89 7.12 -3.26
N LEU A 115 2.94 7.58 -4.07
CA LEU A 115 1.86 8.46 -3.62
C LEU A 115 0.58 7.63 -3.61
N GLY A 116 0.08 7.32 -2.41
CA GLY A 116 -1.13 6.54 -2.25
C GLY A 116 -2.34 7.42 -2.03
N PHE A 117 -3.46 7.05 -2.64
CA PHE A 117 -4.71 7.81 -2.57
C PHE A 117 -5.89 6.86 -2.36
N PHE A 118 -6.73 7.18 -1.40
CA PHE A 118 -8.04 6.55 -1.22
C PHE A 118 -8.96 7.54 -0.51
N ASP A 119 -10.26 7.24 -0.52
CA ASP A 119 -11.25 8.11 0.12
C ASP A 119 -11.21 7.92 1.65
N ALA A 120 -10.51 8.81 2.33
CA ALA A 120 -10.34 8.74 3.78
C ALA A 120 -11.65 8.90 4.53
N ALA A 121 -12.58 9.70 4.01
CA ALA A 121 -13.89 9.89 4.64
C ALA A 121 -14.70 8.60 4.56
N ASP A 122 -14.68 7.91 3.42
CA ASP A 122 -15.35 6.61 3.26
C ASP A 122 -14.73 5.57 4.19
N TYR A 123 -13.41 5.55 4.29
CA TYR A 123 -12.69 4.65 5.18
C TYR A 123 -13.15 4.83 6.64
N GLN A 124 -13.19 6.08 7.12
CA GLN A 124 -13.61 6.37 8.48
C GLN A 124 -15.08 5.98 8.69
N ARG A 125 -15.94 6.25 7.70
CA ARG A 125 -17.35 5.87 7.78
C ARG A 125 -17.51 4.36 7.92
N GLN A 126 -16.77 3.56 7.19
CA GLN A 126 -16.85 2.11 7.28
C GLN A 126 -16.36 1.59 8.63
N LEU A 127 -15.37 2.22 9.23
CA LEU A 127 -14.84 1.82 10.53
C LEU A 127 -15.82 2.11 11.66
N HIS A 128 -16.66 3.14 11.55
CA HIS A 128 -17.43 3.67 12.67
C HIS A 128 -18.96 3.63 12.48
N SER A 129 -19.44 3.10 11.38
CA SER A 129 -20.89 3.07 11.12
C SER A 129 -21.54 1.72 11.41
#